data_d156125ea9c683ef4dd7bd1a04324c33
#
_entry.id   d156125ea9c683ef4dd7bd1a04324c33
#
_cell.length_a   1.000
_cell.length_b   1.000
_cell.length_c   1.000
_cell.angle_alpha   90.00
_cell.angle_beta   90.00
_cell.angle_gamma   90.00
#
_symmetry.space_group_name_H-M   'P 1'
#
loop_
_entity.id
_entity.type
_entity.pdbx_description
1 polymer ?
#
loop_
_entity_poly.entity_id
_entity_poly.type
_entity_poly.pdbx_seq_one_letter_code
_entity_poly.pdbx_strand_id
1 'polypeptide(L)'
;MLSTGNINYKPIKLRAEDDNDLEVLSKCLFEAICFDNEMTYLKEKNTFFMSVERFTWECSEGKDENLLQVLCIIQIHFVNSFIVENILDKKSKGLHSLISIAYDKDILMFTFDQKASIRFSVRDLKLYIEDVRKPMKPA
;
A
#
# COMPACT_ATOMS: atom_id res chain seq x y z
N MET A 1 11.63 -5.34 -28.54
CA MET A 1 11.26 -4.49 -27.39
C MET A 1 9.96 -4.96 -26.79
N LEU A 2 10.00 -5.22 -25.52
CA LEU A 2 8.76 -5.56 -24.83
C LEU A 2 8.04 -4.28 -24.46
N SER A 3 6.96 -4.01 -25.14
CA SER A 3 6.07 -2.94 -24.72
C SER A 3 5.18 -3.45 -23.59
N THR A 4 4.62 -2.53 -22.81
CA THR A 4 3.64 -2.89 -21.79
C THR A 4 2.40 -3.55 -22.39
N GLY A 5 2.21 -3.45 -23.72
CA GLY A 5 1.10 -4.10 -24.41
C GLY A 5 1.13 -5.63 -24.37
N ASN A 6 2.31 -6.23 -24.06
CA ASN A 6 2.43 -7.69 -23.94
C ASN A 6 2.10 -8.18 -22.53
N ILE A 7 1.89 -7.28 -21.60
CA ILE A 7 1.56 -7.60 -20.21
C ILE A 7 0.10 -7.27 -19.98
N ASN A 8 -0.67 -8.26 -19.52
CA ASN A 8 -2.11 -8.12 -19.35
C ASN A 8 -2.41 -7.40 -18.02
N TYR A 9 -2.14 -6.11 -17.99
CA TYR A 9 -2.40 -5.27 -16.82
C TYR A 9 -3.79 -4.64 -16.90
N LYS A 10 -4.51 -4.68 -15.78
CA LYS A 10 -5.75 -3.94 -15.60
C LYS A 10 -5.68 -3.15 -14.30
N PRO A 11 -6.09 -1.87 -14.29
CA PRO A 11 -6.07 -1.09 -13.05
C PRO A 11 -6.86 -1.79 -11.95
N ILE A 12 -6.29 -1.77 -10.75
CA ILE A 12 -6.93 -2.36 -9.58
C ILE A 12 -7.70 -1.27 -8.84
N LYS A 13 -8.91 -1.63 -8.39
CA LYS A 13 -9.71 -0.83 -7.48
C LYS A 13 -10.37 -1.82 -6.53
N LEU A 14 -9.82 -1.94 -5.32
CA LEU A 14 -10.23 -2.95 -4.35
C LEU A 14 -10.64 -2.31 -3.04
N ARG A 15 -11.53 -2.99 -2.33
CA ARG A 15 -11.99 -2.60 -1.00
C ARG A 15 -11.79 -3.78 -0.05
N ALA A 16 -11.32 -3.51 1.17
CA ALA A 16 -11.17 -4.50 2.21
C ALA A 16 -12.00 -4.13 3.42
N GLU A 17 -12.91 -4.99 3.82
CA GLU A 17 -13.79 -4.80 4.98
C GLU A 17 -13.74 -6.01 5.93
N ASP A 18 -13.03 -7.07 5.57
CA ASP A 18 -12.85 -8.25 6.40
C ASP A 18 -11.44 -8.83 6.20
N ASP A 19 -11.12 -9.87 6.98
CA ASP A 19 -9.79 -10.47 6.95
C ASP A 19 -9.46 -11.10 5.58
N ASN A 20 -10.45 -11.69 4.92
CA ASN A 20 -10.22 -12.30 3.61
C ASN A 20 -9.88 -11.24 2.55
N ASP A 21 -10.62 -10.14 2.55
CA ASP A 21 -10.34 -9.01 1.66
C ASP A 21 -8.95 -8.45 1.93
N LEU A 22 -8.62 -8.31 3.22
CA LEU A 22 -7.34 -7.74 3.63
C LEU A 22 -6.17 -8.59 3.16
N GLU A 23 -6.33 -9.91 3.17
CA GLU A 23 -5.29 -10.82 2.68
C GLU A 23 -5.01 -10.58 1.20
N VAL A 24 -6.06 -10.45 0.39
CA VAL A 24 -5.92 -10.18 -1.05
C VAL A 24 -5.22 -8.85 -1.26
N LEU A 25 -5.67 -7.82 -0.54
CA LEU A 25 -5.12 -6.48 -0.65
C LEU A 25 -3.65 -6.44 -0.23
N SER A 26 -3.29 -7.17 0.82
CA SER A 26 -1.91 -7.26 1.29
C SER A 26 -0.98 -7.87 0.24
N LYS A 27 -1.46 -8.87 -0.49
CA LYS A 27 -0.69 -9.49 -1.56
C LYS A 27 -0.43 -8.51 -2.71
N CYS A 28 -1.43 -7.70 -3.04
CA CYS A 28 -1.28 -6.68 -4.09
C CYS A 28 -0.28 -5.60 -3.70
N LEU A 29 -0.12 -5.34 -2.40
CA LEU A 29 0.74 -4.28 -1.89
C LEU A 29 2.08 -4.77 -1.37
N PHE A 30 2.39 -6.06 -1.48
CA PHE A 30 3.64 -6.61 -0.96
C PHE A 30 4.83 -5.91 -1.61
N GLU A 31 5.75 -5.44 -0.78
CA GLU A 31 6.95 -4.69 -1.17
C GLU A 31 6.67 -3.36 -1.85
N ALA A 32 5.43 -2.84 -1.80
CA ALA A 32 5.12 -1.52 -2.32
C ALA A 32 6.02 -0.47 -1.68
N ILE A 33 6.50 0.45 -2.49
CA ILE A 33 7.40 1.51 -2.04
C ILE A 33 6.57 2.67 -1.53
N CYS A 34 6.72 2.98 -0.24
CA CYS A 34 6.01 4.06 0.43
C CYS A 34 6.96 5.21 0.67
N PHE A 35 6.47 6.43 0.48
CA PHE A 35 7.24 7.65 0.71
C PHE A 35 6.68 8.36 1.94
N ASP A 36 7.54 8.75 2.88
CA ASP A 36 7.10 9.37 4.12
C ASP A 36 6.36 10.69 3.90
N ASN A 37 6.70 11.43 2.85
CA ASN A 37 6.06 12.71 2.53
C ASN A 37 4.79 12.56 1.69
N GLU A 38 4.37 11.34 1.38
CA GLU A 38 3.17 11.06 0.59
C GLU A 38 2.05 10.49 1.45
N MET A 39 2.00 10.91 2.71
CA MET A 39 1.01 10.47 3.69
C MET A 39 0.26 11.68 4.24
N THR A 40 -1.07 11.57 4.34
CA THR A 40 -1.91 12.66 4.82
C THR A 40 -3.07 12.10 5.64
N TYR A 41 -3.32 12.70 6.80
CA TYR A 41 -4.48 12.35 7.62
C TYR A 41 -5.48 13.50 7.60
N LEU A 42 -6.71 13.21 7.15
CA LEU A 42 -7.82 14.17 7.18
C LEU A 42 -8.67 13.87 8.41
N LYS A 43 -8.44 14.62 9.48
CA LYS A 43 -9.08 14.42 10.76
C LYS A 43 -10.61 14.56 10.68
N GLU A 44 -11.09 15.53 9.92
CA GLU A 44 -12.53 15.77 9.79
C GLU A 44 -13.27 14.65 9.09
N LYS A 45 -12.54 13.78 8.36
CA LYS A 45 -13.11 12.60 7.70
C LYS A 45 -12.63 11.30 8.32
N ASN A 46 -11.80 11.36 9.34
CA ASN A 46 -11.17 10.20 9.97
C ASN A 46 -10.54 9.26 8.94
N THR A 47 -9.93 9.84 7.90
CA THR A 47 -9.38 9.06 6.79
C THR A 47 -7.90 9.38 6.61
N PHE A 48 -7.10 8.32 6.50
CA PHE A 48 -5.67 8.41 6.24
C PHE A 48 -5.41 8.00 4.80
N PHE A 49 -4.59 8.78 4.11
CA PHE A 49 -4.23 8.54 2.70
C PHE A 49 -2.74 8.34 2.59
N MET A 50 -2.32 7.42 1.75
CA MET A 50 -0.92 7.32 1.36
C MET A 50 -0.80 6.91 -0.09
N SER A 51 0.19 7.46 -0.78
CA SER A 51 0.55 7.07 -2.14
C SER A 51 1.70 6.09 -2.08
N VAL A 52 1.60 5.01 -2.83
CA VAL A 52 2.65 4.00 -2.90
C VAL A 52 2.90 3.63 -4.35
N GLU A 53 4.11 3.18 -4.64
CA GLU A 53 4.43 2.56 -5.92
C GLU A 53 4.36 1.05 -5.69
N ARG A 54 3.27 0.42 -6.12
CA ARG A 54 3.13 -1.03 -5.96
C ARG A 54 3.63 -1.76 -7.19
N PHE A 55 3.98 -3.03 -7.02
CA PHE A 55 4.36 -3.90 -8.12
C PHE A 55 3.13 -4.71 -8.57
N THR A 56 3.07 -5.03 -9.86
CA THR A 56 1.91 -5.73 -10.41
C THR A 56 2.11 -7.24 -10.30
N TRP A 57 2.11 -7.75 -9.05
CA TRP A 57 2.31 -9.17 -8.77
C TRP A 57 1.32 -10.05 -9.53
N GLU A 58 0.11 -9.54 -9.74
CA GLU A 58 -0.95 -10.26 -10.47
C GLU A 58 -0.60 -10.50 -11.93
N CYS A 59 0.34 -9.74 -12.50
CA CYS A 59 0.77 -9.86 -13.89
C CYS A 59 2.05 -10.67 -14.05
N SER A 60 2.69 -11.07 -12.94
CA SER A 60 4.03 -11.65 -12.98
C SER A 60 4.08 -13.04 -13.61
N GLU A 61 3.02 -13.83 -13.43
CA GLU A 61 2.98 -15.24 -13.87
C GLU A 61 4.24 -16.01 -13.41
N GLY A 62 4.77 -15.63 -12.23
CA GLY A 62 5.98 -16.22 -11.70
C GLY A 62 7.26 -15.70 -12.30
N LYS A 63 7.21 -14.62 -13.10
CA LYS A 63 8.38 -14.05 -13.76
C LYS A 63 8.53 -12.58 -13.38
N ASP A 64 9.67 -12.24 -12.77
CA ASP A 64 9.95 -10.87 -12.34
C ASP A 64 9.98 -9.89 -13.52
N GLU A 65 10.38 -10.36 -14.70
CA GLU A 65 10.42 -9.52 -15.91
C GLU A 65 9.05 -9.01 -16.34
N ASN A 66 7.97 -9.64 -15.86
CA ASN A 66 6.60 -9.22 -16.14
C ASN A 66 6.06 -8.22 -15.12
N LEU A 67 6.85 -7.91 -14.08
CA LEU A 67 6.42 -6.94 -13.08
C LEU A 67 6.48 -5.52 -13.62
N LEU A 68 5.42 -4.79 -13.36
CA LEU A 68 5.35 -3.36 -13.62
C LEU A 68 5.20 -2.64 -12.29
N GLN A 69 5.43 -1.35 -12.30
CA GLN A 69 5.30 -0.49 -11.13
C GLN A 69 4.19 0.52 -11.42
N VAL A 70 3.26 0.68 -10.50
CA VAL A 70 2.13 1.57 -10.70
C VAL A 70 1.84 2.37 -9.43
N LEU A 71 1.50 3.64 -9.62
CA LEU A 71 1.11 4.50 -8.50
C LEU A 71 -0.27 4.10 -8.01
N CYS A 72 -0.36 3.81 -6.72
CA CYS A 72 -1.58 3.35 -6.07
C CYS A 72 -1.86 4.22 -4.87
N ILE A 73 -3.11 4.62 -4.68
CA ILE A 73 -3.55 5.37 -3.50
C ILE A 73 -4.19 4.39 -2.54
N ILE A 74 -3.76 4.45 -1.28
CA ILE A 74 -4.36 3.67 -0.19
C ILE A 74 -5.16 4.63 0.68
N GLN A 75 -6.44 4.29 0.92
CA GLN A 75 -7.30 5.05 1.82
C GLN A 75 -7.70 4.15 2.98
N ILE A 76 -7.45 4.63 4.20
CA ILE A 76 -7.84 3.92 5.41
C ILE A 76 -8.90 4.75 6.11
N HIS A 77 -10.10 4.18 6.24
CA HIS A 77 -11.25 4.88 6.81
C HIS A 77 -11.42 4.58 8.30
N PHE A 78 -12.22 5.39 8.98
CA PHE A 78 -12.56 5.23 10.40
C PHE A 78 -11.35 5.25 11.32
N VAL A 79 -10.31 5.99 10.95
CA VAL A 79 -9.10 6.11 11.75
C VAL A 79 -9.33 7.13 12.86
N ASN A 80 -9.29 6.67 14.11
CA ASN A 80 -9.42 7.53 15.29
C ASN A 80 -8.08 8.18 15.64
N SER A 81 -7.01 7.40 15.54
CA SER A 81 -5.65 7.85 15.83
C SER A 81 -4.66 6.93 15.17
N PHE A 82 -3.41 7.35 15.10
CA PHE A 82 -2.35 6.50 14.56
C PHE A 82 -1.01 6.86 15.20
N ILE A 83 -0.12 5.88 15.23
CA ILE A 83 1.23 6.03 15.76
C ILE A 83 2.22 5.60 14.68
N VAL A 84 3.14 6.50 14.34
CA VAL A 84 4.16 6.26 13.33
C VAL A 84 5.49 6.01 14.05
N GLU A 85 6.16 4.90 13.71
CA GLU A 85 7.47 4.58 14.29
C GLU A 85 8.50 4.41 13.17
N ASN A 86 9.61 5.14 13.27
CA ASN A 86 10.76 5.04 12.38
C ASN A 86 10.50 5.37 10.91
N ILE A 87 9.35 5.98 10.59
CA ILE A 87 9.04 6.35 9.21
C ILE A 87 9.86 7.55 8.74
N LEU A 88 10.13 8.49 9.65
CA LEU A 88 10.88 9.71 9.33
C LEU A 88 12.38 9.54 9.60
N ASP A 89 12.90 8.32 9.56
CA ASP A 89 14.31 8.05 9.75
C ASP A 89 15.09 8.60 8.55
N LYS A 90 16.01 9.51 8.82
CA LYS A 90 16.85 10.11 7.78
C LYS A 90 17.67 9.07 6.99
N LYS A 91 17.97 7.93 7.61
CA LYS A 91 18.73 6.87 6.96
C LYS A 91 17.97 6.21 5.81
N SER A 92 16.66 6.16 5.89
CA SER A 92 15.82 5.54 4.85
C SER A 92 15.59 6.47 3.67
N LYS A 93 15.96 7.76 3.81
CA LYS A 93 15.71 8.79 2.79
C LYS A 93 14.22 8.93 2.46
N GLY A 94 13.36 8.59 3.42
CA GLY A 94 11.92 8.69 3.24
C GLY A 94 11.28 7.55 2.46
N LEU A 95 12.04 6.51 2.11
CA LEU A 95 11.54 5.34 1.38
C LEU A 95 11.41 4.14 2.29
N HIS A 96 10.27 3.46 2.22
CA HIS A 96 9.99 2.26 2.99
C HIS A 96 9.26 1.24 2.13
N SER A 97 9.66 -0.02 2.24
CA SER A 97 8.96 -1.11 1.56
C SER A 97 7.94 -1.72 2.50
N LEU A 98 6.72 -1.86 2.02
CA LEU A 98 5.63 -2.44 2.82
C LEU A 98 5.82 -3.96 2.89
N ILE A 99 5.90 -4.49 4.10
CA ILE A 99 6.13 -5.91 4.34
C ILE A 99 4.82 -6.63 4.64
N SER A 100 3.99 -6.07 5.52
CA SER A 100 2.74 -6.74 5.90
C SER A 100 1.70 -5.76 6.39
N ILE A 101 0.44 -6.17 6.27
CA ILE A 101 -0.71 -5.47 6.82
C ILE A 101 -1.47 -6.48 7.66
N ALA A 102 -1.71 -6.16 8.92
CA ALA A 102 -2.42 -7.03 9.85
C ALA A 102 -3.51 -6.26 10.57
N TYR A 103 -4.59 -6.94 10.91
CA TYR A 103 -5.70 -6.33 11.62
C TYR A 103 -6.13 -7.26 12.76
N ASP A 104 -6.22 -6.72 13.96
CA ASP A 104 -6.70 -7.45 15.13
C ASP A 104 -7.26 -6.47 16.15
N LYS A 105 -8.49 -6.72 16.60
CA LYS A 105 -9.13 -5.97 17.70
C LYS A 105 -9.02 -4.44 17.53
N ASP A 106 -9.51 -3.95 16.40
CA ASP A 106 -9.56 -2.52 16.07
C ASP A 106 -8.19 -1.86 15.87
N ILE A 107 -7.13 -2.66 15.77
CA ILE A 107 -5.80 -2.17 15.42
C ILE A 107 -5.41 -2.68 14.05
N LEU A 108 -5.13 -1.75 13.15
CA LEU A 108 -4.62 -2.05 11.81
C LEU A 108 -3.15 -1.67 11.80
N MET A 109 -2.28 -2.63 11.51
CA MET A 109 -0.83 -2.43 11.55
C MET A 109 -0.23 -2.57 10.16
N PHE A 110 0.44 -1.51 9.70
CA PHE A 110 1.27 -1.55 8.51
C PHE A 110 2.72 -1.69 8.97
N THR A 111 3.38 -2.76 8.55
CA THR A 111 4.78 -3.00 8.90
C THR A 111 5.62 -2.83 7.66
N PHE A 112 6.66 -2.01 7.78
CA PHE A 112 7.60 -1.70 6.71
C PHE A 112 8.98 -2.28 7.04
N ASP A 113 9.89 -2.19 6.10
CA ASP A 113 11.29 -2.55 6.34
C ASP A 113 11.93 -1.54 7.33
N GLN A 114 13.16 -1.84 7.77
CA GLN A 114 13.94 -0.95 8.66
C GLN A 114 13.24 -0.65 9.98
N LYS A 115 12.42 -1.59 10.48
CA LYS A 115 11.69 -1.47 11.76
C LYS A 115 10.67 -0.33 11.76
N ALA A 116 10.25 0.12 10.58
CA ALA A 116 9.25 1.17 10.47
C ALA A 116 7.86 0.55 10.55
N SER A 117 6.91 1.28 11.11
CA SER A 117 5.53 0.83 11.19
C SER A 117 4.58 2.00 11.38
N ILE A 118 3.31 1.78 11.01
CA ILE A 118 2.22 2.67 11.36
C ILE A 118 1.12 1.81 11.97
N ARG A 119 0.71 2.17 13.18
CA ARG A 119 -0.38 1.51 13.89
C ARG A 119 -1.58 2.43 13.88
N PHE A 120 -2.67 1.97 13.26
CA PHE A 120 -3.91 2.73 13.20
C PHE A 120 -4.91 2.15 14.19
N SER A 121 -5.51 3.04 15.00
CA SER A 121 -6.67 2.68 15.81
C SER A 121 -7.90 3.00 14.98
N VAL A 122 -8.66 1.99 14.60
CA VAL A 122 -9.80 2.15 13.71
C VAL A 122 -11.08 1.70 14.38
N ARG A 123 -12.18 2.40 14.10
CA ARG A 123 -13.50 2.02 14.63
C ARG A 123 -14.03 0.77 13.91
N ASP A 124 -13.65 0.61 12.64
CA ASP A 124 -14.05 -0.52 11.81
C ASP A 124 -12.98 -0.69 10.72
N LEU A 125 -12.91 -1.88 10.13
CA LEU A 125 -11.96 -2.15 9.06
C LEU A 125 -12.56 -1.74 7.72
N LYS A 126 -11.96 -0.73 7.09
CA LYS A 126 -12.36 -0.30 5.75
C LYS A 126 -11.21 0.39 5.05
N LEU A 127 -10.64 -0.31 4.07
CA LEU A 127 -9.55 0.21 3.25
C LEU A 127 -9.97 0.18 1.78
N TYR A 128 -9.43 1.14 1.03
CA TYR A 128 -9.53 1.15 -0.42
C TYR A 128 -8.14 1.27 -1.00
N ILE A 129 -7.88 0.58 -2.11
CA ILE A 129 -6.72 0.84 -2.93
C ILE A 129 -7.17 1.07 -4.36
N GLU A 130 -6.48 1.98 -5.06
CA GLU A 130 -6.82 2.31 -6.42
C GLU A 130 -5.57 2.70 -7.19
N ASP A 131 -5.35 2.05 -8.34
CA ASP A 131 -4.29 2.44 -9.25
C ASP A 131 -4.70 3.72 -9.96
N VAL A 132 -3.81 4.73 -9.95
CA VAL A 132 -4.16 6.08 -10.43
C VAL A 132 -3.28 6.57 -11.57
N ARG A 133 -2.35 5.74 -12.05
CA ARG A 133 -1.44 6.08 -13.12
C ARG A 133 -1.18 4.84 -13.96
N LYS A 134 -0.82 5.05 -15.25
CA LYS A 134 -0.40 3.92 -16.09
C LYS A 134 0.85 3.26 -15.50
N PRO A 135 0.94 1.93 -15.57
CA PRO A 135 2.11 1.24 -15.04
C PRO A 135 3.36 1.53 -15.87
N MET A 136 4.50 1.45 -15.19
CA MET A 136 5.80 1.64 -15.80
C MET A 136 6.70 0.48 -15.41
N LYS A 137 7.78 0.28 -16.15
CA LYS A 137 8.78 -0.70 -15.73
C LYS A 137 9.44 -0.23 -14.44
N PRO A 138 9.75 -1.14 -13.51
CA PRO A 138 10.48 -0.77 -12.31
C PRO A 138 11.82 -0.13 -12.65
N ALA A 139 12.21 0.84 -11.85
CA ALA A 139 13.47 1.54 -12.03
C ALA A 139 14.65 0.64 -11.71
#